data_ae1ff4fcd1eba1e31fe46b439dd9d4c3
#
_entry.id   ae1ff4fcd1eba1e31fe46b439dd9d4c3
#
_cell.length_a   1.000
_cell.length_b   1.000
_cell.length_c   1.000
_cell.angle_alpha   90.00
_cell.angle_beta   90.00
_cell.angle_gamma   90.00
#
_symmetry.space_group_name_H-M   'P 1'
#
loop_
_entity.id
_entity.type
_entity.pdbx_description
1 polymer ?
#
loop_
_entity_poly.entity_id
_entity_poly.type
_entity_poly.pdbx_seq_one_letter_code
_entity_poly.pdbx_strand_id
1 'polypeptide(L)'
;MFPVSQIIARNLGRSKPSGSTLWINPEKDDCWLAVQPACSSLKLFSQDFSSYAFLRHTGADIDFAAFPGQDERHDWIIMNLPRQKALLGMMLDCASRLLAPGGVLWLAGENKAGIKSSDKLLKLHFEQTRKLDNARHCSLFEAHTPLNQGSFDTLAYRD
;
A
#
# COMPACT_ATOMS: atom_id res chain seq x y z
N MET A 1 -3.08 18.18 -3.36
CA MET A 1 -2.81 16.83 -2.81
C MET A 1 -3.02 16.81 -1.32
N PHE A 2 -3.62 15.75 -0.84
CA PHE A 2 -3.71 15.50 0.60
C PHE A 2 -2.31 15.29 1.19
N PRO A 3 -2.11 15.56 2.49
CA PRO A 3 -0.79 15.40 3.12
C PRO A 3 -0.20 13.99 2.95
N VAL A 4 -1.02 12.95 3.03
CA VAL A 4 -0.53 11.57 2.83
C VAL A 4 0.00 11.40 1.41
N SER A 5 -0.69 11.94 0.42
CA SER A 5 -0.22 11.89 -0.96
C SER A 5 1.07 12.67 -1.16
N GLN A 6 1.23 13.80 -0.45
CA GLN A 6 2.44 14.61 -0.55
C GLN A 6 3.67 13.86 -0.04
N ILE A 7 3.54 13.13 1.08
CA ILE A 7 4.69 12.38 1.59
C ILE A 7 5.06 11.23 0.66
N ILE A 8 4.09 10.59 0.01
CA ILE A 8 4.36 9.57 -0.99
C ILE A 8 5.10 10.18 -2.17
N ALA A 9 4.57 11.26 -2.73
CA ALA A 9 5.14 11.90 -3.91
C ALA A 9 6.58 12.36 -3.69
N ARG A 10 6.87 12.94 -2.54
CA ARG A 10 8.22 13.46 -2.27
C ARG A 10 9.27 12.36 -2.10
N ASN A 11 8.84 11.13 -1.91
CA ASN A 11 9.76 10.00 -1.71
C ASN A 11 9.94 9.12 -2.94
N LEU A 12 9.33 9.44 -4.06
CA LEU A 12 9.35 8.59 -5.26
C LEU A 12 10.76 8.30 -5.78
N GLY A 13 11.73 9.16 -5.52
CA GLY A 13 13.10 8.93 -5.98
C GLY A 13 14.03 8.28 -4.96
N ARG A 14 13.57 8.05 -3.73
CA ARG A 14 14.46 7.61 -2.66
C ARG A 14 14.64 6.11 -2.61
N SER A 15 13.56 5.40 -2.73
CA SER A 15 13.56 3.96 -2.83
C SER A 15 13.03 3.70 -4.21
N LYS A 16 13.71 2.97 -5.04
CA LYS A 16 13.30 2.83 -6.43
C LYS A 16 12.42 1.59 -6.63
N PRO A 17 11.25 1.53 -5.97
CA PRO A 17 10.33 0.50 -6.38
C PRO A 17 9.95 0.83 -7.82
N SER A 18 9.89 -0.17 -8.63
CA SER A 18 9.53 -0.03 -10.03
C SER A 18 8.81 -1.29 -10.42
N GLY A 19 8.32 -1.36 -11.66
CA GLY A 19 7.63 -2.53 -12.12
C GLY A 19 6.13 -2.43 -11.89
N SER A 20 5.48 -3.58 -11.71
CA SER A 20 4.05 -3.65 -11.48
C SER A 20 3.71 -3.10 -10.10
N THR A 21 2.80 -2.14 -10.05
CA THR A 21 2.46 -1.44 -8.82
C THR A 21 0.97 -1.52 -8.53
N LEU A 22 0.65 -1.85 -7.28
CA LEU A 22 -0.71 -1.80 -6.76
C LEU A 22 -0.76 -0.73 -5.68
N TRP A 23 -1.72 0.19 -5.78
CA TRP A 23 -1.93 1.22 -4.76
C TRP A 23 -3.28 1.01 -4.11
N ILE A 24 -3.26 0.70 -2.83
CA ILE A 24 -4.45 0.38 -2.05
C ILE A 24 -4.91 1.62 -1.28
N ASN A 25 -6.16 1.99 -1.49
CA ASN A 25 -6.82 3.12 -0.83
C ASN A 25 -6.12 4.47 -1.02
N PRO A 26 -5.81 4.86 -2.26
CA PRO A 26 -5.25 6.20 -2.49
C PRO A 26 -6.27 7.28 -2.17
N GLU A 27 -5.77 8.48 -1.87
CA GLU A 27 -6.63 9.63 -1.62
C GLU A 27 -7.30 10.14 -2.90
N LYS A 28 -8.36 10.91 -2.73
CA LYS A 28 -9.08 11.52 -3.86
C LYS A 28 -8.33 12.74 -4.36
N ASP A 29 -7.23 12.53 -5.05
CA ASP A 29 -6.44 13.60 -5.63
C ASP A 29 -5.70 13.07 -6.87
N ASP A 30 -4.78 13.87 -7.39
CA ASP A 30 -4.06 13.56 -8.62
C ASP A 30 -2.69 12.93 -8.38
N CYS A 31 -2.40 12.48 -7.17
CA CYS A 31 -1.09 11.92 -6.85
C CYS A 31 -0.73 10.72 -7.71
N TRP A 32 -1.73 9.94 -8.14
CA TRP A 32 -1.47 8.78 -8.99
C TRP A 32 -0.79 9.15 -10.31
N LEU A 33 -1.01 10.39 -10.79
CA LEU A 33 -0.32 10.87 -11.99
C LEU A 33 1.18 11.05 -11.76
N ALA A 34 1.58 11.37 -10.53
CA ALA A 34 2.98 11.47 -10.19
C ALA A 34 3.63 10.10 -9.98
N VAL A 35 2.87 9.12 -9.53
CA VAL A 35 3.37 7.76 -9.28
C VAL A 35 3.48 6.96 -10.57
N GLN A 36 2.55 7.14 -11.49
CA GLN A 36 2.46 6.33 -12.70
C GLN A 36 3.76 6.27 -13.51
N PRO A 37 4.49 7.38 -13.73
CA PRO A 37 5.75 7.29 -14.49
C PRO A 37 6.86 6.52 -13.78
N ALA A 38 6.72 6.30 -12.48
CA ALA A 38 7.73 5.59 -11.69
C ALA A 38 7.58 4.07 -11.77
N CYS A 39 6.54 3.58 -12.43
CA CYS A 39 6.27 2.14 -12.49
C CYS A 39 5.92 1.71 -13.90
N SER A 40 6.05 0.41 -14.19
CA SER A 40 5.70 -0.13 -15.51
C SER A 40 4.19 -0.24 -15.71
N SER A 41 3.46 -0.46 -14.62
CA SER A 41 2.01 -0.45 -14.63
C SER A 41 1.52 -0.04 -13.25
N LEU A 42 0.40 0.65 -13.20
CA LEU A 42 -0.18 1.11 -11.93
C LEU A 42 -1.65 0.73 -11.91
N LYS A 43 -2.01 -0.09 -10.92
CA LYS A 43 -3.37 -0.45 -10.61
C LYS A 43 -3.75 0.16 -9.28
N LEU A 44 -4.85 0.87 -9.24
CA LEU A 44 -5.41 1.41 -8.01
C LEU A 44 -6.52 0.49 -7.50
N PHE A 45 -6.68 0.47 -6.19
CA PHE A 45 -7.72 -0.30 -5.55
C PHE A 45 -8.30 0.52 -4.40
N SER A 46 -9.62 0.55 -4.28
CA SER A 46 -10.26 1.27 -3.19
C SER A 46 -11.36 0.45 -2.55
N GLN A 47 -11.44 0.57 -1.23
CA GLN A 47 -12.53 0.04 -0.42
C GLN A 47 -13.60 1.09 -0.17
N ASP A 48 -13.37 2.31 -0.63
CA ASP A 48 -14.28 3.44 -0.46
C ASP A 48 -14.87 3.84 -1.82
N PHE A 49 -16.18 3.78 -1.94
CA PHE A 49 -16.83 4.06 -3.21
C PHE A 49 -16.61 5.49 -3.69
N SER A 50 -16.60 6.45 -2.77
CA SER A 50 -16.40 7.86 -3.13
C SER A 50 -15.02 8.07 -3.77
N SER A 51 -14.00 7.49 -3.18
CA SER A 51 -12.65 7.56 -3.74
C SER A 51 -12.56 6.85 -5.09
N TYR A 52 -13.17 5.68 -5.19
CA TYR A 52 -13.22 4.93 -6.44
C TYR A 52 -13.86 5.75 -7.55
N ALA A 53 -15.03 6.32 -7.29
CA ALA A 53 -15.77 7.08 -8.30
C ALA A 53 -14.98 8.31 -8.76
N PHE A 54 -14.36 9.03 -7.81
CA PHE A 54 -13.54 10.20 -8.14
C PHE A 54 -12.35 9.81 -9.02
N LEU A 55 -11.60 8.81 -8.60
CA LEU A 55 -10.38 8.41 -9.30
C LEU A 55 -10.68 7.81 -10.66
N ARG A 56 -11.73 7.02 -10.76
CA ARG A 56 -12.16 6.48 -12.06
C ARG A 56 -12.52 7.58 -13.01
N HIS A 57 -13.19 8.60 -12.54
CA HIS A 57 -13.58 9.75 -13.37
C HIS A 57 -12.35 10.49 -13.90
N THR A 58 -11.26 10.51 -13.14
CA THR A 58 -10.01 11.14 -13.60
C THR A 58 -9.22 10.29 -14.59
N GLY A 59 -9.66 9.08 -14.88
CA GLY A 59 -9.01 8.20 -15.84
C GLY A 59 -8.09 7.14 -15.24
N ALA A 60 -8.04 7.03 -13.92
CA ALA A 60 -7.21 6.02 -13.27
C ALA A 60 -7.76 4.61 -13.49
N ASP A 61 -6.86 3.64 -13.59
CA ASP A 61 -7.22 2.21 -13.61
C ASP A 61 -7.44 1.76 -12.18
N ILE A 62 -8.69 1.64 -11.77
CA ILE A 62 -9.04 1.39 -10.37
C ILE A 62 -10.18 0.38 -10.25
N ASP A 63 -10.05 -0.50 -9.25
CA ASP A 63 -11.11 -1.43 -8.86
C ASP A 63 -11.70 -1.03 -7.51
N PHE A 64 -12.96 -1.36 -7.31
CA PHE A 64 -13.66 -1.19 -6.05
C PHE A 64 -14.15 -2.54 -5.56
N ALA A 65 -13.68 -2.95 -4.38
CA ALA A 65 -14.06 -4.23 -3.78
C ALA A 65 -13.67 -4.24 -2.31
N ALA A 66 -14.09 -5.28 -1.59
CA ALA A 66 -13.70 -5.45 -0.20
C ALA A 66 -12.21 -5.78 -0.06
N PHE A 67 -11.66 -6.55 -0.99
CA PHE A 67 -10.25 -6.94 -0.99
C PHE A 67 -9.72 -6.95 -2.43
N PRO A 68 -8.41 -6.71 -2.60
CA PRO A 68 -7.80 -6.77 -3.93
C PRO A 68 -7.88 -8.20 -4.49
N GLY A 69 -7.90 -8.30 -5.81
CA GLY A 69 -7.78 -9.59 -6.49
C GLY A 69 -6.45 -10.25 -6.16
N GLN A 70 -6.43 -11.58 -6.13
CA GLN A 70 -5.27 -12.35 -5.66
C GLN A 70 -4.49 -13.03 -6.78
N ASP A 71 -4.80 -12.73 -8.04
CA ASP A 71 -4.23 -13.44 -9.18
C ASP A 71 -2.89 -12.89 -9.62
N GLU A 72 -2.54 -11.70 -9.19
CA GLU A 72 -1.32 -11.04 -9.65
C GLU A 72 -0.40 -10.73 -8.49
N ARG A 73 0.91 -10.79 -8.74
CA ARG A 73 1.92 -10.30 -7.82
C ARG A 73 2.40 -8.94 -8.30
N HIS A 74 2.82 -8.12 -7.33
CA HIS A 74 3.27 -6.76 -7.64
C HIS A 74 4.65 -6.53 -7.06
N ASP A 75 5.44 -5.75 -7.79
CA ASP A 75 6.80 -5.41 -7.35
C ASP A 75 6.78 -4.31 -6.30
N TRP A 76 5.74 -3.49 -6.33
CA TRP A 76 5.58 -2.38 -5.40
C TRP A 76 4.12 -2.29 -4.99
N ILE A 77 3.87 -2.27 -3.69
CA ILE A 77 2.54 -2.05 -3.17
C ILE A 77 2.57 -0.80 -2.30
N ILE A 78 1.74 0.18 -2.63
CA ILE A 78 1.53 1.36 -1.81
C ILE A 78 0.21 1.17 -1.10
N MET A 79 0.19 1.35 0.21
CA MET A 79 -1.03 1.25 1.00
C MET A 79 -1.19 2.50 1.85
N ASN A 80 -2.31 3.18 1.66
CA ASN A 80 -2.72 4.21 2.60
C ASN A 80 -3.40 3.54 3.79
N LEU A 81 -3.14 4.03 4.98
CA LEU A 81 -3.70 3.49 6.20
C LEU A 81 -5.24 3.45 6.08
N PRO A 82 -5.88 2.29 6.28
CA PRO A 82 -7.33 2.23 6.21
C PRO A 82 -7.97 3.03 7.34
N ARG A 83 -9.16 3.56 7.08
CA ARG A 83 -9.88 4.34 8.10
C ARG A 83 -10.24 3.51 9.31
N GLN A 84 -10.57 2.24 9.09
CA GLN A 84 -10.87 1.32 10.18
C GLN A 84 -9.62 0.56 10.55
N LYS A 85 -9.10 0.83 11.75
CA LYS A 85 -7.85 0.20 12.20
C LYS A 85 -7.91 -1.32 12.22
N ALA A 86 -9.10 -1.86 12.47
CA ALA A 86 -9.28 -3.32 12.50
C ALA A 86 -8.97 -3.98 11.15
N LEU A 87 -9.04 -3.22 10.05
CA LEU A 87 -8.74 -3.77 8.73
C LEU A 87 -7.25 -3.83 8.42
N LEU A 88 -6.42 -3.10 9.16
CA LEU A 88 -5.02 -2.99 8.82
C LEU A 88 -4.30 -4.34 8.81
N GLY A 89 -4.52 -5.15 9.83
CA GLY A 89 -3.89 -6.47 9.91
C GLY A 89 -4.26 -7.35 8.73
N MET A 90 -5.53 -7.36 8.36
CA MET A 90 -6.02 -8.14 7.22
C MET A 90 -5.44 -7.62 5.91
N MET A 91 -5.35 -6.30 5.76
CA MET A 91 -4.82 -5.70 4.54
C MET A 91 -3.31 -5.94 4.42
N LEU A 92 -2.57 -5.91 5.53
CA LEU A 92 -1.15 -6.23 5.51
C LEU A 92 -0.90 -7.69 5.16
N ASP A 93 -1.72 -8.59 5.69
CA ASP A 93 -1.64 -10.00 5.33
C ASP A 93 -1.90 -10.19 3.83
N CYS A 94 -2.94 -9.55 3.32
CA CYS A 94 -3.26 -9.59 1.91
C CYS A 94 -2.11 -9.05 1.06
N ALA A 95 -1.57 -7.88 1.43
CA ALA A 95 -0.49 -7.26 0.69
C ALA A 95 0.79 -8.11 0.71
N SER A 96 1.09 -8.76 1.84
CA SER A 96 2.27 -9.61 1.93
C SER A 96 2.21 -10.77 0.94
N ARG A 97 1.02 -11.26 0.65
CA ARG A 97 0.82 -12.34 -0.33
C ARG A 97 0.86 -11.85 -1.77
N LEU A 98 0.49 -10.60 -1.98
CA LEU A 98 0.47 -10.00 -3.32
C LEU A 98 1.82 -9.43 -3.72
N LEU A 99 2.78 -9.40 -2.83
CA LEU A 99 4.10 -8.84 -3.11
C LEU A 99 4.96 -9.88 -3.80
N ALA A 100 5.54 -9.51 -4.94
CA ALA A 100 6.46 -10.37 -5.67
C ALA A 100 7.75 -10.55 -4.86
N PRO A 101 8.52 -11.63 -5.10
CA PRO A 101 9.84 -11.79 -4.48
C PRO A 101 10.71 -10.56 -4.74
N GLY A 102 11.29 -10.01 -3.67
CA GLY A 102 12.08 -8.79 -3.78
C GLY A 102 11.26 -7.51 -3.86
N GLY A 103 9.95 -7.61 -3.78
CA GLY A 103 9.08 -6.45 -3.85
C GLY A 103 9.11 -5.61 -2.58
N VAL A 104 8.49 -4.44 -2.66
CA VAL A 104 8.53 -3.43 -1.59
C VAL A 104 7.11 -2.99 -1.26
N LEU A 105 6.81 -2.89 0.02
CA LEU A 105 5.56 -2.28 0.51
C LEU A 105 5.85 -0.92 1.11
N TRP A 106 5.04 0.06 0.74
CA TRP A 106 4.99 1.37 1.39
C TRP A 106 3.66 1.50 2.12
N LEU A 107 3.72 1.85 3.40
CA LEU A 107 2.53 2.14 4.20
C LEU A 107 2.58 3.59 4.63
N ALA A 108 1.57 4.37 4.28
CA ALA A 108 1.50 5.78 4.58
C ALA A 108 0.22 6.14 5.32
N GLY A 109 0.30 7.13 6.20
CA GLY A 109 -0.88 7.59 6.91
C GLY A 109 -0.59 8.78 7.80
N GLU A 110 -1.66 9.35 8.35
CA GLU A 110 -1.54 10.45 9.29
C GLU A 110 -1.13 9.94 10.67
N ASN A 111 -0.27 10.70 11.36
CA ASN A 111 0.16 10.35 12.70
C ASN A 111 -1.01 10.24 13.67
N LYS A 112 -1.97 11.15 13.56
CA LYS A 112 -3.17 11.13 14.41
C LYS A 112 -4.10 9.94 14.11
N ALA A 113 -3.97 9.33 12.95
CA ALA A 113 -4.76 8.16 12.57
C ALA A 113 -4.10 6.85 12.98
N GLY A 114 -2.94 6.91 13.65
CA GLY A 114 -2.30 5.73 14.21
C GLY A 114 -1.22 5.11 13.36
N ILE A 115 -0.69 5.83 12.35
CA ILE A 115 0.35 5.28 11.49
C ILE A 115 1.59 4.83 12.28
N LYS A 116 1.93 5.55 13.35
CA LYS A 116 3.11 5.22 14.15
C LYS A 116 2.97 3.89 14.88
N SER A 117 1.76 3.55 15.32
CA SER A 117 1.52 2.26 15.97
C SER A 117 1.44 1.12 14.98
N SER A 118 1.32 1.43 13.69
CA SER A 118 1.29 0.41 12.63
C SER A 118 2.62 -0.30 12.46
N ASP A 119 3.71 0.29 12.95
CA ASP A 119 5.04 -0.32 12.88
C ASP A 119 5.05 -1.72 13.50
N LYS A 120 4.34 -1.90 14.61
CA LYS A 120 4.26 -3.20 15.25
C LYS A 120 3.58 -4.24 14.38
N LEU A 121 2.50 -3.85 13.69
CA LEU A 121 1.81 -4.74 12.78
C LEU A 121 2.66 -5.06 11.55
N LEU A 122 3.38 -4.07 11.03
CA LEU A 122 4.30 -4.33 9.93
C LEU A 122 5.32 -5.41 10.29
N LYS A 123 5.86 -5.34 11.50
CA LYS A 123 6.87 -6.31 11.95
C LYS A 123 6.32 -7.72 12.12
N LEU A 124 5.02 -7.87 12.26
CA LEU A 124 4.39 -9.19 12.30
C LEU A 124 4.29 -9.82 10.90
N HIS A 125 4.35 -9.02 9.85
CA HIS A 125 4.16 -9.50 8.48
C HIS A 125 5.41 -9.41 7.61
N PHE A 126 6.39 -8.61 8.01
CA PHE A 126 7.59 -8.39 7.20
C PHE A 126 8.85 -8.49 8.06
N GLU A 127 9.89 -9.04 7.47
CA GLU A 127 11.17 -9.22 8.15
C GLU A 127 11.91 -7.91 8.32
N GLN A 128 11.84 -7.03 7.32
CA GLN A 128 12.57 -5.77 7.31
C GLN A 128 11.59 -4.61 7.20
N THR A 129 11.62 -3.71 8.17
CA THR A 129 10.77 -2.52 8.18
C THR A 129 11.59 -1.32 8.60
N ARG A 130 11.27 -0.16 8.04
CA ARG A 130 11.89 1.10 8.47
C ARG A 130 10.95 2.26 8.20
N LYS A 131 11.09 3.34 9.00
CA LYS A 131 10.41 4.58 8.70
C LYS A 131 11.22 5.29 7.63
N LEU A 132 10.59 5.51 6.48
CA LEU A 132 11.24 6.17 5.35
C LEU A 132 11.18 7.69 5.47
N ASP A 133 10.09 8.22 5.99
CA ASP A 133 9.90 9.68 6.10
C ASP A 133 8.83 10.03 7.13
N ASN A 134 8.88 11.28 7.59
CA ASN A 134 7.90 11.84 8.50
C ASN A 134 7.79 13.34 8.17
N ALA A 135 6.66 13.75 7.66
CA ALA A 135 6.44 15.13 7.24
C ALA A 135 4.95 15.47 7.21
N ARG A 136 4.60 16.72 7.51
CA ARG A 136 3.22 17.22 7.43
C ARG A 136 2.25 16.37 8.24
N HIS A 137 2.68 15.93 9.44
CA HIS A 137 1.88 15.11 10.35
C HIS A 137 1.54 13.73 9.78
N CYS A 138 2.32 13.28 8.79
CA CYS A 138 2.20 11.95 8.20
C CYS A 138 3.50 11.19 8.32
N SER A 139 3.43 9.87 8.27
CA SER A 139 4.61 9.00 8.25
C SER A 139 4.49 8.02 7.09
N LEU A 140 5.64 7.65 6.56
CA LEU A 140 5.77 6.66 5.50
C LEU A 140 6.73 5.58 5.96
N PHE A 141 6.25 4.33 5.95
CA PHE A 141 7.06 3.16 6.30
C PHE A 141 7.32 2.33 5.06
N GLU A 142 8.48 1.71 5.02
CA GLU A 142 8.87 0.78 3.96
C GLU A 142 9.12 -0.58 4.55
N ALA A 143 8.60 -1.62 3.90
CA ALA A 143 8.73 -2.99 4.36
C ALA A 143 9.16 -3.91 3.23
N HIS A 144 9.98 -4.89 3.57
CA HIS A 144 10.51 -5.88 2.63
C HIS A 144 10.42 -7.27 3.24
N THR A 145 10.46 -8.27 2.38
CA THR A 145 10.58 -9.67 2.76
C THR A 145 9.44 -10.12 3.65
N PRO A 146 8.29 -10.43 3.05
CA PRO A 146 7.17 -10.98 3.81
C PRO A 146 7.57 -12.24 4.56
N LEU A 147 7.21 -12.30 5.84
CA LEU A 147 7.57 -13.44 6.68
C LEU A 147 6.90 -14.74 6.24
N ASN A 148 5.69 -14.63 5.69
CA ASN A 148 4.89 -15.78 5.31
C ASN A 148 4.93 -16.10 3.83
N GLN A 149 5.81 -15.46 3.07
CA GLN A 149 5.75 -15.57 1.63
C GLN A 149 5.97 -16.99 1.12
N GLY A 150 6.87 -17.72 1.60
CA GLY A 150 7.06 -19.10 1.18
C GLY A 150 6.30 -20.09 2.02
N SER A 151 5.95 -19.71 3.21
CA SER A 151 5.26 -20.55 4.17
C SER A 151 3.79 -20.22 4.28
N PHE A 152 3.33 -19.25 3.54
CA PHE A 152 1.94 -19.05 3.44
C PHE A 152 1.41 -20.27 2.80
N ASP A 153 1.08 -21.18 3.59
CA ASP A 153 0.52 -22.28 3.05
C ASP A 153 -0.94 -22.15 3.20
N THR A 154 -1.57 -22.62 2.21
CA THR A 154 -2.99 -22.67 2.20
C THR A 154 -3.54 -23.50 3.33
N LEU A 155 -2.72 -24.32 3.97
CA LEU A 155 -3.18 -25.12 5.10
C LEU A 155 -3.53 -24.25 6.30
N ALA A 156 -2.81 -23.16 6.51
CA ALA A 156 -3.08 -22.25 7.60
C ALA A 156 -4.45 -21.58 7.48
N TYR A 157 -5.01 -21.57 6.30
CA TYR A 157 -6.27 -20.90 6.03
C TYR A 157 -7.39 -21.81 5.59
N ARG A 158 -7.11 -23.09 5.49
CA ARG A 158 -8.13 -24.08 5.14
C ARG A 158 -8.93 -24.56 6.33
N ASP A 159 -8.33 -24.41 7.46
CA ASP A 159 -8.98 -24.85 8.69
C ASP A 159 -9.78 -23.69 9.29
#